data_66dab8cbc4ab47cada90eca1b4c3f719
#
_entry.id   66dab8cbc4ab47cada90eca1b4c3f719
#
_cell.length_a   1.000
_cell.length_b   1.000
_cell.length_c   1.000
_cell.angle_alpha   90.00
_cell.angle_beta   90.00
_cell.angle_gamma   90.00
#
_symmetry.space_group_name_H-M   'P 1'
#
loop_
_entity.id
_entity.type
_entity.pdbx_description
1 polymer ?
#
loop_
_entity_poly.entity_id
_entity_poly.type
_entity_poly.pdbx_seq_one_letter_code
_entity_poly.pdbx_strand_id
1 'polypeptide(L)'
;MTDGFGRTVDYMRISITDRCNLRCSYCMPKEPCWLPKEELLKREEILEICRCGEKLGIRKIKVTGGEPLMRGDCAELIREIKSLPGIEKVTLTTNGVLLAKKAQELYEAGIDGVNVSLDTLDRNTYQEMTGFDRLSQVLEGLEVMGNLPVPLKTNTVLMPGVNEEAWKELALLAKKQSIDVRFIEKMPLGE
;
A
#
# COMPACT_ATOMS: atom_id res chain seq x y z
N MET A 1 18.58 12.28 8.84
CA MET A 1 19.45 11.49 9.75
C MET A 1 20.46 10.69 8.93
N THR A 2 21.65 10.40 9.50
CA THR A 2 22.63 9.52 8.87
C THR A 2 22.85 8.32 9.78
N ASP A 3 22.86 7.10 9.24
CA ASP A 3 23.11 5.89 10.02
C ASP A 3 24.62 5.66 10.24
N GLY A 4 24.98 4.62 11.01
CA GLY A 4 26.38 4.28 11.30
C GLY A 4 27.21 3.86 10.07
N PHE A 5 26.61 3.72 8.89
CA PHE A 5 27.24 3.40 7.61
C PHE A 5 27.29 4.59 6.65
N GLY A 6 26.94 5.81 7.10
CA GLY A 6 26.92 7.02 6.29
C GLY A 6 25.72 7.15 5.34
N ARG A 7 24.69 6.29 5.45
CA ARG A 7 23.50 6.37 4.60
C ARG A 7 22.51 7.37 5.17
N THR A 8 21.93 8.21 4.31
CA THR A 8 20.88 9.16 4.70
C THR A 8 19.56 8.41 4.90
N VAL A 9 18.97 8.51 6.08
CA VAL A 9 17.64 7.99 6.40
C VAL A 9 16.64 9.14 6.24
N ASP A 10 15.95 9.16 5.09
CA ASP A 10 14.99 10.20 4.70
C ASP A 10 13.57 9.64 4.43
N TYR A 11 13.38 8.34 4.67
CA TYR A 11 12.15 7.62 4.37
C TYR A 11 11.53 7.01 5.64
N MET A 12 10.22 7.18 5.80
CA MET A 12 9.42 6.59 6.85
C MET A 12 8.23 5.82 6.27
N ARG A 13 7.96 4.65 6.82
CA ARG A 13 6.73 3.90 6.57
C ARG A 13 5.86 3.97 7.81
N ILE A 14 4.60 4.35 7.64
CA ILE A 14 3.65 4.46 8.74
C ILE A 14 2.40 3.60 8.50
N SER A 15 2.06 2.76 9.47
CA SER A 15 0.82 2.00 9.49
C SER A 15 -0.26 2.84 10.17
N ILE A 16 -1.36 3.12 9.48
CA ILE A 16 -2.43 3.99 9.97
C ILE A 16 -3.65 3.22 10.49
N THR A 17 -3.68 1.91 10.32
CA THR A 17 -4.74 1.01 10.80
C THR A 17 -4.26 -0.43 10.80
N ASP A 18 -4.77 -1.24 11.70
CA ASP A 18 -4.61 -2.69 11.71
C ASP A 18 -5.68 -3.39 10.84
N ARG A 19 -6.80 -2.71 10.52
CA ARG A 19 -7.93 -3.27 9.80
C ARG A 19 -7.56 -3.60 8.36
N CYS A 20 -8.03 -4.76 7.88
CA CYS A 20 -7.90 -5.17 6.49
C CYS A 20 -9.18 -5.90 6.03
N ASN A 21 -9.56 -5.70 4.77
CA ASN A 21 -10.69 -6.35 4.12
C ASN A 21 -10.30 -7.63 3.36
N LEU A 22 -9.05 -8.06 3.46
CA LEU A 22 -8.54 -9.34 2.95
C LEU A 22 -7.93 -10.17 4.07
N ARG A 23 -7.62 -11.46 3.79
CA ARG A 23 -6.99 -12.43 4.69
C ARG A 23 -5.89 -13.17 3.96
N CYS A 24 -4.90 -12.42 3.45
CA CYS A 24 -3.80 -13.02 2.69
C CYS A 24 -3.06 -14.05 3.55
N SER A 25 -2.92 -15.27 3.02
CA SER A 25 -2.39 -16.43 3.72
C SER A 25 -0.97 -16.25 4.28
N TYR A 26 -0.19 -15.38 3.65
CA TYR A 26 1.20 -15.06 4.03
C TYR A 26 1.31 -13.82 4.94
N CYS A 27 0.21 -13.11 5.23
CA CYS A 27 0.26 -11.82 5.92
C CYS A 27 -0.55 -11.82 7.22
N MET A 28 -1.72 -12.45 7.23
CA MET A 28 -2.68 -12.30 8.32
C MET A 28 -3.36 -13.63 8.64
N PRO A 29 -3.55 -13.97 9.92
CA PRO A 29 -4.30 -15.17 10.30
C PRO A 29 -5.76 -15.05 9.86
N LYS A 30 -6.44 -16.20 9.71
CA LYS A 30 -7.86 -16.26 9.32
C LYS A 30 -8.75 -15.48 10.29
N GLU A 31 -8.44 -15.54 11.57
CA GLU A 31 -9.12 -14.85 12.66
C GLU A 31 -8.14 -13.85 13.30
N PRO A 32 -8.07 -12.61 12.77
CA PRO A 32 -7.16 -11.62 13.31
C PRO A 32 -7.68 -11.04 14.62
N CYS A 33 -6.79 -10.86 15.58
CA CYS A 33 -7.08 -10.10 16.77
C CYS A 33 -6.88 -8.60 16.48
N TRP A 34 -7.98 -7.85 16.45
CA TRP A 34 -7.94 -6.41 16.21
C TRP A 34 -7.73 -5.64 17.50
N LEU A 35 -6.95 -4.58 17.43
CA LEU A 35 -6.87 -3.63 18.54
C LEU A 35 -8.23 -2.98 18.78
N PRO A 36 -8.59 -2.67 20.02
CA PRO A 36 -9.72 -1.79 20.31
C PRO A 36 -9.61 -0.48 19.51
N LYS A 37 -10.75 0.06 19.07
CA LYS A 37 -10.74 1.28 18.25
C LYS A 37 -10.07 2.46 18.96
N GLU A 38 -10.15 2.48 20.27
CA GLU A 38 -9.62 3.51 21.14
C GLU A 38 -8.08 3.47 21.24
N GLU A 39 -7.48 2.32 20.94
CA GLU A 39 -6.02 2.13 20.93
C GLU A 39 -5.39 2.43 19.56
N LEU A 40 -6.21 2.60 18.51
CA LEU A 40 -5.71 3.03 17.20
C LEU A 40 -5.35 4.51 17.27
N LEU A 41 -4.20 4.85 16.70
CA LEU A 41 -3.76 6.25 16.60
C LEU A 41 -4.80 7.11 15.89
N LYS A 42 -5.12 8.25 16.51
CA LYS A 42 -5.96 9.28 15.91
C LYS A 42 -5.18 10.01 14.81
N ARG A 43 -5.89 10.72 13.95
CA ARG A 43 -5.30 11.48 12.86
C ARG A 43 -4.25 12.48 13.35
N GLU A 44 -4.56 13.19 14.42
CA GLU A 44 -3.69 14.19 15.03
C GLU A 44 -2.38 13.58 15.57
N GLU A 45 -2.46 12.37 16.14
CA GLU A 45 -1.29 11.66 16.67
C GLU A 45 -0.38 11.17 15.52
N ILE A 46 -0.98 10.66 14.43
CA ILE A 46 -0.23 10.26 13.23
C ILE A 46 0.48 11.47 12.61
N LEU A 47 -0.20 12.62 12.54
CA LEU A 47 0.39 13.87 12.03
C LEU A 47 1.53 14.35 12.90
N GLU A 48 1.41 14.24 14.22
CA GLU A 48 2.51 14.62 15.13
C GLU A 48 3.73 13.73 14.94
N ILE A 49 3.53 12.41 14.75
CA ILE A 49 4.62 11.50 14.37
C ILE A 49 5.28 11.93 13.06
N CYS A 50 4.48 12.30 12.05
CA CYS A 50 5.01 12.78 10.77
C CYS A 50 5.79 14.08 10.92
N ARG A 51 5.32 15.05 11.73
CA ARG A 51 6.05 16.29 12.05
C ARG A 51 7.37 16.03 12.78
N CYS A 52 7.36 15.11 13.73
CA CYS A 52 8.60 14.70 14.41
C CYS A 52 9.58 14.07 13.41
N GLY A 53 9.10 13.21 12.50
CA GLY A 53 9.90 12.61 11.43
C GLY A 53 10.50 13.69 10.51
N GLU A 54 9.69 14.66 10.09
CA GLU A 54 10.14 15.79 9.26
C GLU A 54 11.29 16.56 9.94
N LYS A 55 11.15 16.91 11.21
CA LYS A 55 12.20 17.60 12.00
C LYS A 55 13.49 16.78 12.08
N LEU A 56 13.39 15.46 12.06
CA LEU A 56 14.53 14.53 12.05
C LEU A 56 15.12 14.32 10.64
N GLY A 57 14.56 14.94 9.59
CA GLY A 57 15.05 14.87 8.23
C GLY A 57 14.36 13.82 7.34
N ILE A 58 13.24 13.27 7.76
CA ILE A 58 12.37 12.47 6.87
C ILE A 58 11.78 13.40 5.82
N ARG A 59 11.85 12.95 4.56
CA ARG A 59 11.34 13.66 3.37
C ARG A 59 10.26 12.87 2.63
N LYS A 60 10.25 11.55 2.83
CA LYS A 60 9.39 10.62 2.11
C LYS A 60 8.60 9.79 3.09
N ILE A 61 7.28 9.79 2.95
CA ILE A 61 6.38 9.00 3.80
C ILE A 61 5.61 8.01 2.94
N LYS A 62 5.59 6.76 3.38
CA LYS A 62 4.72 5.73 2.80
C LYS A 62 3.63 5.37 3.80
N VAL A 63 2.40 5.66 3.41
CA VAL A 63 1.21 5.27 4.15
C VAL A 63 0.87 3.81 3.85
N THR A 64 0.64 3.03 4.89
CA THR A 64 0.27 1.63 4.83
C THR A 64 -0.59 1.28 6.05
N GLY A 65 -0.80 -0.01 6.34
CA GLY A 65 -1.58 -0.47 7.47
C GLY A 65 -1.85 -1.96 7.34
N GLY A 66 -2.99 -2.41 7.84
CA GLY A 66 -3.69 -3.51 7.25
C GLY A 66 -4.08 -3.11 5.82
N GLU A 67 -5.24 -2.47 5.66
CA GLU A 67 -5.60 -1.80 4.40
C GLU A 67 -5.90 -0.32 4.69
N PRO A 68 -5.04 0.62 4.28
CA PRO A 68 -5.17 2.03 4.65
C PRO A 68 -6.45 2.68 4.11
N LEU A 69 -6.99 2.22 2.97
CA LEU A 69 -8.23 2.75 2.40
C LEU A 69 -9.49 2.34 3.17
N MET A 70 -9.38 1.44 4.15
CA MET A 70 -10.45 1.17 5.11
C MET A 70 -10.58 2.27 6.17
N ARG A 71 -9.55 3.06 6.37
CA ARG A 71 -9.60 4.24 7.23
C ARG A 71 -10.30 5.38 6.49
N GLY A 72 -11.43 5.84 7.03
CA GLY A 72 -12.32 6.80 6.34
C GLY A 72 -11.65 8.13 6.00
N ASP A 73 -10.74 8.61 6.87
CA ASP A 73 -10.01 9.87 6.74
C ASP A 73 -8.62 9.71 6.07
N CYS A 74 -8.38 8.61 5.34
CA CYS A 74 -7.07 8.32 4.72
C CYS A 74 -6.64 9.42 3.75
N ALA A 75 -7.52 9.92 2.89
CA ALA A 75 -7.19 10.96 1.91
C ALA A 75 -6.90 12.32 2.59
N GLU A 76 -7.67 12.67 3.61
CA GLU A 76 -7.42 13.89 4.41
C GLU A 76 -6.07 13.80 5.12
N LEU A 77 -5.77 12.66 5.73
CA LEU A 77 -4.48 12.43 6.37
C LEU A 77 -3.32 12.57 5.36
N ILE A 78 -3.45 12.02 4.15
CA ILE A 78 -2.44 12.17 3.09
C ILE A 78 -2.26 13.65 2.73
N ARG A 79 -3.35 14.41 2.57
CA ARG A 79 -3.31 15.85 2.28
C ARG A 79 -2.58 16.62 3.36
N GLU A 80 -2.87 16.33 4.63
CA GLU A 80 -2.23 16.99 5.77
C GLU A 80 -0.75 16.63 5.89
N ILE A 81 -0.37 15.36 5.67
CA ILE A 81 1.05 14.96 5.62
C ILE A 81 1.76 15.66 4.46
N LYS A 82 1.13 15.74 3.29
CA LYS A 82 1.69 16.40 2.11
C LYS A 82 1.89 17.91 2.32
N SER A 83 1.10 18.53 3.18
CA SER A 83 1.21 19.96 3.52
C SER A 83 2.39 20.28 4.45
N LEU A 84 3.07 19.30 5.03
CA LEU A 84 4.25 19.51 5.85
C LEU A 84 5.42 20.01 4.97
N PRO A 85 6.05 21.16 5.30
CA PRO A 85 7.00 21.83 4.40
C PRO A 85 8.20 21.00 3.99
N GLY A 86 8.66 20.09 4.87
CA GLY A 86 9.81 19.23 4.61
C GLY A 86 9.48 17.91 3.97
N ILE A 87 8.21 17.57 3.77
CA ILE A 87 7.80 16.31 3.13
C ILE A 87 7.67 16.50 1.63
N GLU A 88 8.56 15.86 0.91
CA GLU A 88 8.66 15.93 -0.56
C GLU A 88 7.73 14.92 -1.25
N LYS A 89 7.55 13.73 -0.62
CA LYS A 89 6.83 12.63 -1.26
C LYS A 89 5.98 11.84 -0.26
N VAL A 90 4.69 11.68 -0.62
CA VAL A 90 3.75 10.81 0.11
C VAL A 90 3.22 9.73 -0.84
N THR A 91 3.42 8.47 -0.49
CA THR A 91 2.96 7.33 -1.29
C THR A 91 2.08 6.40 -0.45
N LEU A 92 1.26 5.60 -1.13
CA LEU A 92 0.35 4.64 -0.51
C LEU A 92 0.70 3.22 -0.95
N THR A 93 0.55 2.25 -0.03
CA THR A 93 0.47 0.83 -0.39
C THR A 93 -0.91 0.31 0.01
N THR A 94 -1.62 -0.27 -0.93
CA THR A 94 -3.00 -0.77 -0.79
C THR A 94 -3.16 -2.13 -1.45
N ASN A 95 -4.14 -2.91 -1.02
CA ASN A 95 -4.55 -4.13 -1.72
C ASN A 95 -5.42 -3.85 -2.96
N GLY A 96 -5.80 -2.61 -3.21
CA GLY A 96 -6.51 -2.17 -4.41
C GLY A 96 -8.02 -2.36 -4.41
N VAL A 97 -8.60 -3.12 -3.50
CA VAL A 97 -10.06 -3.43 -3.50
C VAL A 97 -10.95 -2.18 -3.42
N LEU A 98 -10.50 -1.15 -2.70
CA LEU A 98 -11.24 0.10 -2.55
C LEU A 98 -10.71 1.22 -3.46
N LEU A 99 -9.68 0.93 -4.27
CA LEU A 99 -8.92 1.95 -4.99
C LEU A 99 -9.78 2.68 -6.03
N ALA A 100 -10.64 1.99 -6.79
CA ALA A 100 -11.52 2.62 -7.78
C ALA A 100 -12.39 3.72 -7.16
N LYS A 101 -12.92 3.47 -5.97
CA LYS A 101 -13.79 4.41 -5.25
C LYS A 101 -13.03 5.58 -4.62
N LYS A 102 -11.73 5.42 -4.37
CA LYS A 102 -10.89 6.38 -3.65
C LYS A 102 -9.85 7.09 -4.52
N ALA A 103 -9.72 6.69 -5.77
CA ALA A 103 -8.68 7.20 -6.67
C ALA A 103 -8.72 8.72 -6.83
N GLN A 104 -9.89 9.30 -7.06
CA GLN A 104 -10.07 10.73 -7.22
C GLN A 104 -9.73 11.50 -5.94
N GLU A 105 -10.21 11.04 -4.77
CA GLU A 105 -9.92 11.65 -3.47
C GLU A 105 -8.40 11.63 -3.16
N LEU A 106 -7.71 10.52 -3.50
CA LEU A 106 -6.26 10.39 -3.33
C LEU A 106 -5.49 11.35 -4.25
N TYR A 107 -5.91 11.47 -5.50
CA TYR A 107 -5.32 12.41 -6.45
C TYR A 107 -5.47 13.85 -5.97
N GLU A 108 -6.67 14.25 -5.55
CA GLU A 108 -6.95 15.58 -5.01
C GLU A 108 -6.24 15.86 -3.67
N ALA A 109 -5.90 14.81 -2.93
CA ALA A 109 -5.07 14.89 -1.73
C ALA A 109 -3.57 15.10 -2.03
N GLY A 110 -3.17 15.02 -3.31
CA GLY A 110 -1.78 15.22 -3.74
C GLY A 110 -0.87 14.02 -3.53
N ILE A 111 -1.42 12.79 -3.65
CA ILE A 111 -0.61 11.57 -3.55
C ILE A 111 0.47 11.50 -4.65
N ASP A 112 1.70 11.17 -4.31
CA ASP A 112 2.83 11.10 -5.26
C ASP A 112 3.08 9.71 -5.84
N GLY A 113 2.25 8.73 -5.52
CA GLY A 113 2.31 7.40 -6.10
C GLY A 113 1.55 6.36 -5.28
N VAL A 114 1.03 5.36 -5.97
CA VAL A 114 0.27 4.25 -5.39
C VAL A 114 0.93 2.93 -5.74
N ASN A 115 1.12 2.08 -4.73
CA ASN A 115 1.56 0.71 -4.90
C ASN A 115 0.38 -0.21 -4.60
N VAL A 116 -0.03 -1.03 -5.56
CA VAL A 116 -1.09 -2.02 -5.40
C VAL A 116 -0.47 -3.40 -5.21
N SER A 117 -0.88 -4.10 -4.15
CA SER A 117 -0.50 -5.50 -3.95
C SER A 117 -1.40 -6.39 -4.82
N LEU A 118 -0.79 -7.08 -5.80
CA LEU A 118 -1.50 -7.96 -6.72
C LEU A 118 -0.61 -9.16 -7.07
N ASP A 119 -0.97 -10.33 -6.55
CA ASP A 119 -0.12 -11.51 -6.59
C ASP A 119 -0.43 -12.45 -7.76
N THR A 120 -1.60 -12.31 -8.39
CA THR A 120 -2.03 -13.11 -9.54
C THR A 120 -3.17 -12.42 -10.29
N LEU A 121 -3.35 -12.76 -11.58
CA LEU A 121 -4.51 -12.42 -12.41
C LEU A 121 -5.51 -13.58 -12.51
N ASP A 122 -5.17 -14.75 -11.98
CA ASP A 122 -6.11 -15.87 -11.89
C ASP A 122 -7.05 -15.71 -10.70
N ARG A 123 -8.37 -15.77 -10.97
CA ARG A 123 -9.41 -15.51 -9.98
C ARG A 123 -9.42 -16.52 -8.83
N ASN A 124 -9.19 -17.80 -9.13
CA ASN A 124 -9.24 -18.84 -8.13
C ASN A 124 -8.02 -18.75 -7.20
N THR A 125 -6.84 -18.62 -7.80
CA THR A 125 -5.59 -18.40 -7.05
C THR A 125 -5.68 -17.13 -6.19
N TYR A 126 -6.24 -16.02 -6.73
CA TYR A 126 -6.44 -14.80 -5.97
C TYR A 126 -7.33 -15.04 -4.75
N GLN A 127 -8.46 -15.72 -4.92
CA GLN A 127 -9.38 -16.03 -3.82
C GLN A 127 -8.72 -16.96 -2.78
N GLU A 128 -7.97 -17.96 -3.20
CA GLU A 128 -7.23 -18.82 -2.30
C GLU A 128 -6.18 -18.07 -1.48
N MET A 129 -5.41 -17.20 -2.14
CA MET A 129 -4.34 -16.42 -1.50
C MET A 129 -4.88 -15.35 -0.55
N THR A 130 -5.98 -14.69 -0.92
CA THR A 130 -6.48 -13.50 -0.20
C THR A 130 -7.70 -13.77 0.68
N GLY A 131 -8.29 -14.97 0.59
CA GLY A 131 -9.50 -15.38 1.31
C GLY A 131 -10.81 -14.84 0.73
N PHE A 132 -10.77 -13.98 -0.31
CA PHE A 132 -11.95 -13.34 -0.88
C PHE A 132 -11.84 -13.18 -2.40
N ASP A 133 -12.95 -13.35 -3.10
CA ASP A 133 -13.05 -13.08 -4.53
C ASP A 133 -13.26 -11.57 -4.79
N ARG A 134 -12.15 -10.83 -4.88
CA ARG A 134 -12.14 -9.37 -5.09
C ARG A 134 -11.24 -8.92 -6.25
N LEU A 135 -10.77 -9.85 -7.07
CA LEU A 135 -9.83 -9.52 -8.16
C LEU A 135 -10.40 -8.47 -9.12
N SER A 136 -11.68 -8.56 -9.48
CA SER A 136 -12.32 -7.60 -10.38
C SER A 136 -12.27 -6.16 -9.86
N GLN A 137 -12.48 -5.97 -8.54
CA GLN A 137 -12.37 -4.65 -7.93
C GLN A 137 -10.94 -4.10 -7.93
N VAL A 138 -9.94 -4.97 -7.77
CA VAL A 138 -8.54 -4.57 -7.84
C VAL A 138 -8.17 -4.13 -9.26
N LEU A 139 -8.59 -4.89 -10.27
CA LEU A 139 -8.34 -4.55 -11.69
C LEU A 139 -9.04 -3.24 -12.09
N GLU A 140 -10.29 -3.03 -11.66
CA GLU A 140 -10.99 -1.75 -11.81
C GLU A 140 -10.22 -0.61 -11.13
N GLY A 141 -9.70 -0.85 -9.93
CA GLY A 141 -8.87 0.12 -9.20
C GLY A 141 -7.61 0.50 -9.95
N LEU A 142 -6.92 -0.46 -10.57
CA LEU A 142 -5.76 -0.22 -11.40
C LEU A 142 -6.11 0.60 -12.65
N GLU A 143 -7.24 0.29 -13.31
CA GLU A 143 -7.71 1.01 -14.49
C GLU A 143 -8.06 2.47 -14.15
N VAL A 144 -8.87 2.69 -13.12
CA VAL A 144 -9.28 4.05 -12.70
C VAL A 144 -8.08 4.87 -12.27
N MET A 145 -7.19 4.31 -11.45
CA MET A 145 -5.99 5.01 -10.99
C MET A 145 -4.99 5.25 -12.13
N GLY A 146 -4.89 4.32 -13.09
CA GLY A 146 -4.01 4.43 -14.25
C GLY A 146 -4.40 5.54 -15.23
N ASN A 147 -5.64 6.04 -15.17
CA ASN A 147 -6.10 7.20 -15.94
C ASN A 147 -5.77 8.55 -15.27
N LEU A 148 -5.25 8.53 -14.04
CA LEU A 148 -4.82 9.74 -13.33
C LEU A 148 -3.30 9.94 -13.49
N PRO A 149 -2.80 11.18 -13.46
CA PRO A 149 -1.37 11.46 -13.59
C PRO A 149 -0.60 11.15 -12.30
N VAL A 150 -0.79 9.95 -11.76
CA VAL A 150 -0.16 9.47 -10.53
C VAL A 150 0.65 8.21 -10.84
N PRO A 151 1.93 8.16 -10.49
CA PRO A 151 2.74 6.96 -10.66
C PRO A 151 2.12 5.74 -9.99
N LEU A 152 1.85 4.70 -10.77
CA LEU A 152 1.21 3.47 -10.33
C LEU A 152 2.19 2.29 -10.41
N LYS A 153 2.19 1.46 -9.37
CA LYS A 153 3.04 0.27 -9.28
C LYS A 153 2.25 -0.91 -8.78
N THR A 154 2.58 -2.10 -9.25
CA THR A 154 2.15 -3.34 -8.60
C THR A 154 3.32 -4.01 -7.89
N ASN A 155 3.03 -4.58 -6.73
CA ASN A 155 3.95 -5.43 -5.98
C ASN A 155 3.34 -6.83 -5.91
N THR A 156 4.09 -7.84 -6.30
CA THR A 156 3.70 -9.23 -6.32
C THR A 156 4.66 -10.05 -5.47
N VAL A 157 4.16 -10.75 -4.47
CA VAL A 157 4.93 -11.73 -3.72
C VAL A 157 4.85 -13.07 -4.46
N LEU A 158 5.98 -13.55 -4.98
CA LEU A 158 6.04 -14.86 -5.63
C LEU A 158 6.24 -15.96 -4.59
N MET A 159 5.38 -16.97 -4.63
CA MET A 159 5.38 -18.11 -3.73
C MET A 159 5.44 -19.40 -4.54
N PRO A 160 6.50 -20.23 -4.38
CA PRO A 160 6.62 -21.51 -5.05
C PRO A 160 5.41 -22.43 -4.80
N GLY A 161 4.93 -23.09 -5.84
CA GLY A 161 3.76 -23.97 -5.79
C GLY A 161 2.40 -23.28 -5.66
N VAL A 162 2.35 -21.93 -5.64
CA VAL A 162 1.11 -21.16 -5.51
C VAL A 162 0.89 -20.23 -6.71
N ASN A 163 1.76 -19.24 -6.89
CA ASN A 163 1.64 -18.25 -7.97
C ASN A 163 2.97 -18.01 -8.70
N GLU A 164 3.90 -18.93 -8.64
CA GLU A 164 5.24 -18.78 -9.21
C GLU A 164 5.23 -18.49 -10.72
N GLU A 165 4.21 -18.95 -11.45
CA GLU A 165 4.05 -18.71 -12.89
C GLU A 165 3.30 -17.39 -13.21
N ALA A 166 2.69 -16.74 -12.22
CA ALA A 166 1.87 -15.54 -12.43
C ALA A 166 2.68 -14.34 -12.95
N TRP A 167 4.00 -14.34 -12.77
CA TRP A 167 4.86 -13.24 -13.23
C TRP A 167 4.75 -12.96 -14.73
N LYS A 168 4.48 -13.98 -15.56
CA LYS A 168 4.37 -13.83 -16.99
C LYS A 168 3.21 -12.92 -17.39
N GLU A 169 2.03 -13.18 -16.82
CA GLU A 169 0.82 -12.39 -17.09
C GLU A 169 0.88 -11.02 -16.43
N LEU A 170 1.38 -10.96 -15.19
CA LEU A 170 1.54 -9.71 -14.45
C LEU A 170 2.52 -8.76 -15.14
N ALA A 171 3.63 -9.27 -15.68
CA ALA A 171 4.58 -8.45 -16.42
C ALA A 171 3.94 -7.78 -17.67
N LEU A 172 2.92 -8.39 -18.26
CA LEU A 172 2.20 -7.81 -19.39
C LEU A 172 1.35 -6.59 -19.00
N LEU A 173 1.06 -6.37 -17.72
CA LEU A 173 0.40 -5.14 -17.27
C LEU A 173 1.26 -3.91 -17.60
N ALA A 174 2.58 -4.00 -17.43
CA ALA A 174 3.51 -2.92 -17.79
C ALA A 174 3.48 -2.56 -19.29
N LYS A 175 3.07 -3.50 -20.15
CA LYS A 175 2.94 -3.27 -21.60
C LYS A 175 1.61 -2.60 -21.97
N LYS A 176 0.56 -2.86 -21.18
CA LYS A 176 -0.81 -2.37 -21.46
C LYS A 176 -1.10 -1.01 -20.80
N GLN A 177 -0.45 -0.73 -19.70
CA GLN A 177 -0.67 0.47 -18.90
C GLN A 177 0.67 1.02 -18.41
N SER A 178 0.72 2.30 -18.03
CA SER A 178 1.91 2.92 -17.43
C SER A 178 2.06 2.48 -15.96
N ILE A 179 2.34 1.18 -15.75
CA ILE A 179 2.48 0.56 -14.42
C ILE A 179 3.88 -0.05 -14.30
N ASP A 180 4.58 0.27 -13.20
CA ASP A 180 5.80 -0.47 -12.81
C ASP A 180 5.38 -1.77 -12.12
N VAL A 181 5.71 -2.92 -12.69
CA VAL A 181 5.48 -4.23 -12.07
C VAL A 181 6.72 -4.67 -11.31
N ARG A 182 6.55 -5.05 -10.04
CA ARG A 182 7.63 -5.49 -9.15
C ARG A 182 7.33 -6.86 -8.57
N PHE A 183 8.31 -7.73 -8.66
CA PHE A 183 8.26 -9.05 -8.04
C PHE A 183 9.10 -9.04 -6.77
N ILE A 184 8.57 -9.63 -5.71
CA ILE A 184 9.16 -9.71 -4.38
C ILE A 184 9.26 -11.19 -4.01
N GLU A 185 10.45 -11.63 -3.66
CA GLU A 185 10.64 -12.97 -3.10
C GLU A 185 10.02 -13.03 -1.69
N LYS A 186 9.31 -14.13 -1.42
CA LYS A 186 8.78 -14.36 -0.08
C LYS A 186 9.95 -14.52 0.91
N MET A 187 10.04 -13.62 1.87
CA MET A 187 11.01 -13.76 2.95
C MET A 187 10.60 -14.89 3.89
N PRO A 188 11.52 -15.79 4.29
CA PRO A 188 11.28 -16.73 5.36
C PRO A 188 11.18 -15.93 6.68
N LEU A 189 9.97 -15.62 7.08
CA LEU A 189 9.69 -15.15 8.43
C LEU A 189 9.72 -16.41 9.29
N GLY A 190 10.68 -16.49 10.19
CA GLY A 190 11.06 -17.71 10.91
C GLY A 190 9.88 -18.55 11.39
N GLU A 191 10.09 -19.85 11.27
CA GLU A 191 9.27 -20.88 11.94
C GLU A 191 9.42 -20.77 13.45
#